data_14a402bd33e356c8bf13f95510ff123a
#
_entry.id   14a402bd33e356c8bf13f95510ff123a
#
_cell.length_a   1.000
_cell.length_b   1.000
_cell.length_c   1.000
_cell.angle_alpha   90.00
_cell.angle_beta   90.00
_cell.angle_gamma   90.00
#
_symmetry.space_group_name_H-M   'P 1'
#
loop_
_entity.id
_entity.type
_entity.pdbx_description
1 polymer ?
#
loop_
_entity_poly.entity_id
_entity_poly.type
_entity_poly.pdbx_seq_one_letter_code
_entity_poly.pdbx_strand_id
1 'polypeptide(L)'
;MTFAIPELATAFMLTFARIGTLVMLMPGIGERMISPRLRLGFALLLSVVLFPLTRTLLPASAAPQSALALLAGELAVGFMLGLSVRMVVAPLQTAGNIVAQQLGLALP
;
A
#
# COMPACT_ATOMS: atom_id res chain seq x y z
N MET A 1 -0.73 -25.70 -9.10
CA MET A 1 -1.85 -25.17 -9.86
C MET A 1 -1.36 -24.05 -10.77
N THR A 2 -1.61 -24.17 -12.05
CA THR A 2 -1.16 -23.19 -13.03
C THR A 2 -2.31 -22.23 -13.35
N PHE A 3 -2.04 -20.93 -13.21
CA PHE A 3 -2.99 -19.92 -13.65
C PHE A 3 -2.77 -19.61 -15.12
N ALA A 4 -3.85 -19.30 -15.84
CA ALA A 4 -3.72 -18.70 -17.14
C ALA A 4 -3.14 -17.29 -17.01
N ILE A 5 -2.54 -16.77 -18.09
CA ILE A 5 -1.92 -15.44 -18.05
C ILE A 5 -2.91 -14.36 -17.61
N PRO A 6 -4.17 -14.31 -18.11
CA PRO A 6 -5.11 -13.31 -17.62
C PRO A 6 -5.41 -13.42 -16.14
N GLU A 7 -5.45 -14.62 -15.60
CA GLU A 7 -5.70 -14.83 -14.17
C GLU A 7 -4.52 -14.37 -13.34
N LEU A 8 -3.30 -14.66 -13.79
CA LEU A 8 -2.10 -14.17 -13.12
C LEU A 8 -2.03 -12.66 -13.14
N ALA A 9 -2.35 -12.05 -14.28
CA ALA A 9 -2.35 -10.60 -14.40
C ALA A 9 -3.37 -9.96 -13.45
N THR A 10 -4.56 -10.55 -13.36
CA THR A 10 -5.59 -10.06 -12.46
C THR A 10 -5.16 -10.20 -11.00
N ALA A 11 -4.60 -11.34 -10.64
CA ALA A 11 -4.12 -11.57 -9.28
C ALA A 11 -3.01 -10.59 -8.90
N PHE A 12 -2.06 -10.35 -9.81
CA PHE A 12 -1.01 -9.38 -9.58
C PHE A 12 -1.57 -7.98 -9.43
N MET A 13 -2.54 -7.62 -10.27
CA MET A 13 -3.15 -6.29 -10.21
C MET A 13 -3.85 -6.07 -8.87
N LEU A 14 -4.55 -7.09 -8.36
CA LEU A 14 -5.19 -7.01 -7.05
C LEU A 14 -4.17 -6.84 -5.92
N THR A 15 -3.09 -7.61 -5.98
CA THR A 15 -2.00 -7.50 -5.00
C THR A 15 -1.37 -6.11 -5.04
N PHE A 16 -1.08 -5.63 -6.26
CA PHE A 16 -0.48 -4.32 -6.44
C PHE A 16 -1.41 -3.20 -5.97
N ALA A 17 -2.71 -3.34 -6.19
CA ALA A 17 -3.67 -2.33 -5.76
C ALA A 17 -3.64 -2.16 -4.24
N ARG A 18 -3.64 -3.28 -3.50
CA ARG A 18 -3.58 -3.22 -2.04
C ARG A 18 -2.28 -2.61 -1.55
N ILE A 19 -1.16 -3.14 -2.06
CA ILE A 19 0.16 -2.70 -1.62
C ILE A 19 0.42 -1.26 -2.05
N GLY A 20 0.02 -0.90 -3.26
CA GLY A 20 0.17 0.47 -3.75
C GLY A 20 -0.58 1.47 -2.90
N THR A 21 -1.83 1.17 -2.57
CA THR A 21 -2.63 2.03 -1.72
C THR A 21 -2.00 2.18 -0.33
N LEU A 22 -1.54 1.07 0.23
CA LEU A 22 -0.89 1.07 1.53
C LEU A 22 0.37 1.93 1.51
N VAL A 23 1.22 1.75 0.50
CA VAL A 23 2.48 2.49 0.38
C VAL A 23 2.22 3.98 0.21
N MET A 24 1.20 4.35 -0.57
CA MET A 24 0.87 5.75 -0.79
C MET A 24 0.41 6.45 0.49
N LEU A 25 -0.21 5.71 1.40
CA LEU A 25 -0.71 6.27 2.65
C LEU A 25 0.27 6.10 3.81
N MET A 26 1.25 5.21 3.66
CA MET A 26 2.15 4.88 4.77
C MET A 26 2.98 6.10 5.17
N PRO A 27 3.05 6.43 6.49
CA PRO A 27 3.88 7.52 6.95
C PRO A 27 5.35 7.27 6.64
N GLY A 28 6.06 8.31 6.25
CA GLY A 28 7.45 8.20 5.87
C GLY A 28 7.65 7.89 4.40
N ILE A 29 6.98 6.87 3.87
CA ILE A 29 7.09 6.52 2.45
C ILE A 29 6.09 7.30 1.62
N GLY A 30 4.88 7.53 2.15
CA GLY A 30 3.84 8.26 1.46
C GLY A 30 3.94 9.78 1.56
N GLU A 31 5.03 10.32 2.10
CA GLU A 31 5.18 11.75 2.29
C GLU A 31 5.74 12.43 1.04
N ARG A 32 5.60 13.75 1.01
CA ARG A 32 5.97 14.54 -0.17
C ARG A 32 7.45 14.51 -0.50
N MET A 33 8.30 14.22 0.47
CA MET A 33 9.74 14.18 0.26
C MET A 33 10.19 13.03 -0.63
N ILE A 34 9.36 12.00 -0.74
CA ILE A 34 9.68 10.84 -1.55
C ILE A 34 8.94 10.97 -2.87
N SER A 35 9.66 10.87 -3.98
CA SER A 35 9.06 11.05 -5.29
C SER A 35 8.04 9.94 -5.58
N PRO A 36 6.97 10.26 -6.34
CA PRO A 36 5.99 9.24 -6.71
C PRO A 36 6.60 8.06 -7.46
N ARG A 37 7.68 8.28 -8.21
CA ARG A 37 8.35 7.20 -8.93
C ARG A 37 8.97 6.19 -7.98
N LEU A 38 9.61 6.67 -6.91
CA LEU A 38 10.19 5.77 -5.91
C LEU A 38 9.10 4.99 -5.18
N ARG A 39 7.98 5.65 -4.85
CA ARG A 39 6.86 4.98 -4.20
C ARG A 39 6.28 3.91 -5.10
N LEU A 40 6.09 4.22 -6.38
CA LEU A 40 5.56 3.26 -7.33
C LEU A 40 6.51 2.09 -7.52
N GLY A 41 7.80 2.35 -7.67
CA GLY A 41 8.81 1.31 -7.80
C GLY A 41 8.86 0.41 -6.58
N PHE A 42 8.79 0.99 -5.40
CA PHE A 42 8.77 0.24 -4.14
C PHE A 42 7.53 -0.65 -4.06
N ALA A 43 6.36 -0.10 -4.43
CA ALA A 43 5.12 -0.86 -4.44
C ALA A 43 5.18 -2.02 -5.42
N LEU A 44 5.75 -1.80 -6.60
CA LEU A 44 5.91 -2.86 -7.58
C LEU A 44 6.83 -3.96 -7.08
N LEU A 45 7.96 -3.60 -6.48
CA LEU A 45 8.89 -4.59 -5.94
C LEU A 45 8.25 -5.41 -4.83
N LEU A 46 7.55 -4.76 -3.91
CA LEU A 46 6.84 -5.47 -2.85
C LEU A 46 5.77 -6.38 -3.42
N SER A 47 5.05 -5.93 -4.44
CA SER A 47 4.02 -6.75 -5.07
C SER A 47 4.62 -8.00 -5.70
N VAL A 48 5.76 -7.87 -6.38
CA VAL A 48 6.44 -9.01 -6.98
C VAL A 48 6.90 -9.99 -5.91
N VAL A 49 7.48 -9.48 -4.82
CA VAL A 49 7.99 -10.33 -3.74
C VAL A 49 6.85 -11.06 -3.03
N LEU A 50 5.75 -10.37 -2.79
CA LEU A 50 4.63 -10.94 -2.04
C LEU A 50 3.65 -11.73 -2.91
N PHE A 51 3.74 -11.60 -4.22
CA PHE A 51 2.79 -12.24 -5.12
C PHE A 51 2.72 -13.76 -4.94
N PRO A 52 3.84 -14.51 -4.83
CA PRO A 52 3.74 -15.96 -4.63
C PRO A 52 2.97 -16.36 -3.38
N LEU A 53 2.99 -15.52 -2.35
CA LEU A 53 2.22 -15.78 -1.12
C LEU A 53 0.76 -15.41 -1.27
N THR A 54 0.48 -14.27 -1.90
CA THR A 54 -0.88 -13.75 -1.97
C THR A 54 -1.73 -14.41 -3.05
N ARG A 55 -1.11 -14.92 -4.12
CA ARG A 55 -1.86 -15.52 -5.21
C ARG A 55 -2.66 -16.74 -4.77
N THR A 56 -2.20 -17.45 -3.75
CA THR A 56 -2.91 -18.62 -3.22
C THR A 56 -4.15 -18.23 -2.42
N LEU A 57 -4.20 -16.99 -1.95
CA LEU A 57 -5.32 -16.47 -1.17
C LEU A 57 -6.35 -15.77 -2.05
N LEU A 58 -6.01 -15.48 -3.31
CA LEU A 58 -6.90 -14.78 -4.23
C LEU A 58 -7.72 -15.79 -5.03
N PRO A 59 -8.94 -15.41 -5.46
CA PRO A 59 -9.75 -16.27 -6.30
C PRO A 59 -9.04 -16.57 -7.62
N ALA A 60 -9.01 -17.85 -7.99
CA ALA A 60 -8.30 -18.27 -9.20
C ALA A 60 -9.06 -17.90 -10.49
N SER A 61 -10.37 -17.78 -10.40
CA SER A 61 -11.19 -17.47 -11.56
C SER A 61 -12.11 -16.31 -11.21
N ALA A 62 -11.78 -15.13 -11.72
CA ALA A 62 -12.64 -13.97 -11.56
C ALA A 62 -13.15 -13.56 -12.93
N ALA A 63 -14.47 -13.48 -13.06
CA ALA A 63 -15.06 -12.85 -14.24
C ALA A 63 -14.63 -11.37 -14.29
N PRO A 64 -14.61 -10.73 -15.46
CA PRO A 64 -14.21 -9.34 -15.52
C PRO A 64 -15.00 -8.42 -14.59
N GLN A 65 -16.29 -8.71 -14.42
CA GLN A 65 -17.14 -7.95 -13.51
C GLN A 65 -16.72 -8.17 -12.05
N SER A 66 -16.40 -9.42 -11.69
CA SER A 66 -15.92 -9.74 -10.36
C SER A 66 -14.54 -9.15 -10.09
N ALA A 67 -13.70 -9.07 -11.13
CA ALA A 67 -12.38 -8.46 -11.00
C ALA A 67 -12.48 -7.00 -10.59
N LEU A 68 -13.44 -6.27 -11.14
CA LEU A 68 -13.64 -4.88 -10.79
C LEU A 68 -14.08 -4.73 -9.33
N ALA A 69 -14.99 -5.57 -8.88
CA ALA A 69 -15.45 -5.57 -7.49
C ALA A 69 -14.31 -5.95 -6.55
N LEU A 70 -13.49 -6.93 -6.91
CA LEU A 70 -12.35 -7.33 -6.12
C LEU A 70 -11.30 -6.22 -6.05
N LEU A 71 -11.08 -5.53 -7.15
CA LEU A 71 -10.15 -4.40 -7.18
C LEU A 71 -10.61 -3.30 -6.22
N ALA A 72 -11.90 -2.97 -6.24
CA ALA A 72 -12.43 -1.97 -5.33
C ALA A 72 -12.25 -2.41 -3.88
N GLY A 73 -12.45 -3.69 -3.58
CA GLY A 73 -12.25 -4.23 -2.25
C GLY A 73 -10.80 -4.13 -1.81
N GLU A 74 -9.85 -4.45 -2.70
CA GLU A 74 -8.44 -4.35 -2.39
C GLU A 74 -8.01 -2.90 -2.11
N LEU A 75 -8.49 -1.98 -2.91
CA LEU A 75 -8.22 -0.56 -2.68
C LEU A 75 -8.80 -0.10 -1.34
N ALA A 76 -10.00 -0.54 -1.02
CA ALA A 76 -10.64 -0.18 0.25
C ALA A 76 -9.85 -0.72 1.44
N VAL A 77 -9.44 -1.98 1.38
CA VAL A 77 -8.67 -2.60 2.47
C VAL A 77 -7.31 -1.91 2.62
N GLY A 78 -6.62 -1.67 1.51
CA GLY A 78 -5.34 -0.96 1.54
C GLY A 78 -5.47 0.45 2.11
N PHE A 79 -6.53 1.14 1.70
CA PHE A 79 -6.81 2.48 2.20
C PHE A 79 -7.09 2.47 3.71
N MET A 80 -7.90 1.53 4.17
CA MET A 80 -8.23 1.44 5.60
C MET A 80 -7.01 1.10 6.44
N LEU A 81 -6.19 0.16 5.97
CA LEU A 81 -4.96 -0.21 6.67
C LEU A 81 -3.97 0.96 6.71
N GLY A 82 -3.75 1.60 5.57
CA GLY A 82 -2.84 2.73 5.50
C GLY A 82 -3.32 3.90 6.34
N LEU A 83 -4.61 4.18 6.29
CA LEU A 83 -5.18 5.26 7.08
C LEU A 83 -5.07 4.97 8.58
N SER A 84 -5.31 3.72 8.98
CA SER A 84 -5.17 3.33 10.38
C SER A 84 -3.75 3.55 10.89
N VAL A 85 -2.77 3.12 10.12
CA VAL A 85 -1.36 3.33 10.48
C VAL A 85 -1.06 4.82 10.55
N ARG A 86 -1.56 5.59 9.59
CA ARG A 86 -1.33 7.03 9.56
C ARG A 86 -1.94 7.73 10.78
N MET A 87 -3.13 7.31 11.19
CA MET A 87 -3.78 7.89 12.35
C MET A 87 -3.06 7.59 13.66
N VAL A 88 -2.35 6.47 13.72
CA VAL A 88 -1.55 6.14 14.89
C VAL A 88 -0.22 6.89 14.88
N VAL A 89 0.43 6.97 13.72
CA VAL A 89 1.79 7.54 13.63
C VAL A 89 1.76 9.07 13.57
N ALA A 90 0.76 9.67 12.92
CA ALA A 90 0.72 11.12 12.78
C ALA A 90 0.72 11.88 14.11
N PRO A 91 -0.07 11.49 15.12
CA PRO A 91 0.02 12.16 16.42
C PRO A 91 1.38 12.00 17.08
N LEU A 92 2.02 10.84 16.90
CA LEU A 92 3.36 10.63 17.44
C LEU A 92 4.38 11.54 16.78
N GLN A 93 4.29 11.73 15.47
CA GLN A 93 5.16 12.65 14.75
C GLN A 93 4.94 14.09 15.21
N THR A 94 3.68 14.50 15.39
CA THR A 94 3.35 15.82 15.86
C THR A 94 3.88 16.04 17.27
N ALA A 95 3.69 15.09 18.17
CA ALA A 95 4.19 15.17 19.52
C ALA A 95 5.72 15.27 19.55
N GLY A 96 6.38 14.46 18.71
CA GLY A 96 7.83 14.50 18.58
C GLY A 96 8.35 15.86 18.12
N ASN A 97 7.65 16.45 17.12
CA ASN A 97 8.01 17.78 16.63
C ASN A 97 7.86 18.85 17.71
N ILE A 98 6.77 18.79 18.47
CA ILE A 98 6.54 19.74 19.56
C ILE A 98 7.64 19.63 20.61
N VAL A 99 7.96 18.41 21.03
CA VAL A 99 9.02 18.17 22.01
C VAL A 99 10.36 18.69 21.48
N ALA A 100 10.67 18.40 20.21
CA ALA A 100 11.91 18.84 19.61
C ALA A 100 12.02 20.37 19.57
N GLN A 101 10.93 21.05 19.26
CA GLN A 101 10.89 22.50 19.25
C GLN A 101 11.07 23.08 20.66
N GLN A 102 10.42 22.49 21.64
CA GLN A 102 10.55 22.96 23.04
C GLN A 102 11.94 22.75 23.57
N LEU A 103 12.62 21.68 23.15
CA LEU A 103 13.99 21.43 23.54
C LEU A 103 15.01 22.22 22.73
N GLY A 104 14.57 22.93 21.70
CA GLY A 104 15.45 23.66 20.81
C GLY A 104 16.25 22.79 19.87
N LEU A 105 15.85 21.53 19.70
CA LEU A 105 16.56 20.60 18.82
C LEU A 105 16.13 20.73 17.36
N ALA A 106 14.90 21.17 17.13
CA ALA A 106 14.40 21.39 15.79
C ALA A 106 14.64 22.84 15.39
N LEU A 107 15.35 23.05 14.30
CA LEU A 107 15.60 24.39 13.79
C LEU A 107 14.42 24.84 12.91
N PRO A 108 14.04 26.12 13.01
CA PRO A 108 12.99 26.66 12.15
C PRO A 108 13.38 26.65 10.68
#